data_3b0fe244184458e456c9bd82b1d3fb8a
#
_entry.id   3b0fe244184458e456c9bd82b1d3fb8a
#
_cell.length_a   1.000
_cell.length_b   1.000
_cell.length_c   1.000
_cell.angle_alpha   90.00
_cell.angle_beta   90.00
_cell.angle_gamma   90.00
#
_symmetry.space_group_name_H-M   'P 1'
#
loop_
_entity.id
_entity.type
_entity.pdbx_description
1 polymer ?
#
loop_
_entity_poly.entity_id
_entity_poly.type
_entity_poly.pdbx_seq_one_letter_code
_entity_poly.pdbx_strand_id
1 'polypeptide(L)'
;MYKRQLCIILPWDNVDEEETLSPRDWSGRTLGRFMLSFGPISSVFDIATFLFLYYVLCPALCGGVTYLHLTDPAMQLHYVALFQTGWFLESMWTQVLILHFLRTRRIPFEQSRPSAPVMVTTLAGIVVFTGLTFTKGGGLFGLTRLPLWYFGFLLIVALAYMLLTTVVKTFYQKKHYQLI
;
A
#
# COMPACT_ATOMS: atom_id res chain seq x y z
N MET A 1 -6.97 -8.78 -7.28
CA MET A 1 -6.05 -9.86 -7.61
C MET A 1 -4.76 -9.36 -8.30
N TYR A 2 -4.79 -8.28 -9.05
CA TYR A 2 -3.66 -7.73 -9.84
C TYR A 2 -2.55 -7.03 -9.03
N LYS A 3 -2.80 -6.64 -7.78
CA LYS A 3 -1.85 -5.92 -6.92
C LYS A 3 -0.54 -6.69 -6.68
N ARG A 4 -0.63 -8.01 -6.52
CA ARG A 4 0.54 -8.87 -6.22
C ARG A 4 1.43 -9.12 -7.42
N GLN A 5 0.98 -8.80 -8.63
CA GLN A 5 1.78 -9.01 -9.84
C GLN A 5 3.02 -8.11 -9.89
N LEU A 6 2.98 -6.95 -9.25
CA LEU A 6 4.16 -6.09 -9.12
C LEU A 6 5.30 -6.75 -8.31
N CYS A 7 4.97 -7.70 -7.43
CA CYS A 7 5.97 -8.44 -6.65
C CYS A 7 6.76 -9.45 -7.48
N ILE A 8 6.31 -9.81 -8.68
CA ILE A 8 7.00 -10.75 -9.59
C ILE A 8 8.36 -10.19 -10.02
N ILE A 9 8.56 -8.88 -9.96
CA ILE A 9 9.84 -8.24 -10.32
C ILE A 9 10.93 -8.44 -9.27
N LEU A 10 10.61 -8.86 -8.03
CA LEU A 10 11.59 -9.03 -6.94
C LEU A 10 12.80 -9.92 -7.29
N PRO A 11 12.68 -11.02 -8.06
CA PRO A 11 13.84 -11.82 -8.44
C PRO A 11 14.91 -11.07 -9.23
N TRP A 12 14.58 -9.93 -9.84
CA TRP A 12 15.51 -9.05 -10.54
C TRP A 12 16.05 -7.91 -9.67
N ASP A 13 15.80 -7.96 -8.36
CA ASP A 13 16.31 -6.95 -7.44
C ASP A 13 17.76 -7.24 -7.03
N ASN A 14 18.44 -6.17 -6.57
CA ASN A 14 19.76 -6.29 -5.99
C ASN A 14 19.65 -6.89 -4.59
N VAL A 15 20.40 -7.95 -4.34
CA VAL A 15 20.49 -8.58 -3.01
C VAL A 15 21.64 -7.93 -2.24
N ASP A 16 21.42 -7.58 -0.98
CA ASP A 16 22.46 -7.08 -0.11
C ASP A 16 23.51 -8.19 0.13
N GLU A 17 24.81 -7.87 0.06
CA GLU A 17 25.91 -8.84 0.19
C GLU A 17 25.82 -9.68 1.46
N GLU A 18 25.35 -9.08 2.56
CA GLU A 18 25.15 -9.75 3.85
C GLU A 18 24.16 -10.92 3.78
N GLU A 19 23.22 -10.86 2.83
CA GLU A 19 22.20 -11.89 2.62
C GLU A 19 22.74 -13.13 1.86
N THR A 20 23.86 -12.96 1.15
CA THR A 20 24.49 -14.04 0.36
C THR A 20 25.57 -14.80 1.13
N LEU A 21 26.02 -14.27 2.27
CA LEU A 21 27.14 -14.84 3.04
C LEU A 21 26.79 -16.13 3.78
N SER A 22 25.54 -16.36 4.12
CA SER A 22 25.11 -17.58 4.83
C SER A 22 23.75 -18.07 4.35
N PRO A 23 23.58 -19.40 4.18
CA PRO A 23 22.26 -19.98 3.93
C PRO A 23 21.31 -19.68 5.10
N ARG A 24 20.06 -19.39 4.79
CA ARG A 24 19.03 -19.16 5.82
C ARG A 24 18.15 -20.38 5.99
N ASP A 25 17.92 -20.73 7.23
CA ASP A 25 16.93 -21.73 7.59
C ASP A 25 15.53 -21.12 7.59
N TRP A 26 14.68 -21.63 6.72
CA TRP A 26 13.27 -21.27 6.68
C TRP A 26 12.52 -21.95 7.84
N SER A 27 12.11 -21.17 8.82
CA SER A 27 11.32 -21.64 9.95
C SER A 27 9.91 -21.04 9.90
N GLY A 28 8.89 -21.89 9.93
CA GLY A 28 7.48 -21.44 10.00
C GLY A 28 7.22 -20.58 11.25
N ARG A 29 7.96 -20.78 12.33
CA ARG A 29 7.85 -19.96 13.54
C ARG A 29 8.39 -18.55 13.32
N THR A 30 9.49 -18.40 12.61
CA THR A 30 10.07 -17.09 12.25
C THR A 30 9.13 -16.31 11.33
N LEU A 31 8.60 -16.99 10.31
CA LEU A 31 7.62 -16.42 9.39
C LEU A 31 6.34 -15.98 10.13
N GLY A 32 5.81 -16.81 11.03
CA GLY A 32 4.65 -16.47 11.84
C GLY A 32 4.86 -15.22 12.71
N ARG A 33 6.02 -15.09 13.36
CA ARG A 33 6.38 -13.90 14.17
C ARG A 33 6.48 -12.65 13.30
N PHE A 34 7.09 -12.77 12.13
CA PHE A 34 7.17 -11.68 11.16
C PHE A 34 5.76 -11.21 10.74
N MET A 35 4.89 -12.14 10.36
CA MET A 35 3.50 -11.82 9.97
C MET A 35 2.71 -11.15 11.10
N LEU A 36 2.86 -11.61 12.34
CA LEU A 36 2.21 -11.01 13.50
C LEU A 36 2.76 -9.61 13.84
N SER A 37 4.00 -9.33 13.51
CA SER A 37 4.62 -8.02 13.77
C SER A 37 4.28 -6.98 12.69
N PHE A 38 4.27 -7.38 11.42
CA PHE A 38 4.08 -6.46 10.29
C PHE A 38 2.64 -6.44 9.76
N GLY A 39 1.87 -7.53 9.92
CA GLY A 39 0.48 -7.60 9.48
C GLY A 39 -0.42 -6.53 10.08
N PRO A 40 -0.41 -6.31 11.41
CA PRO A 40 -1.26 -5.30 12.04
C PRO A 40 -0.99 -3.88 11.57
N ILE A 41 0.23 -3.57 11.12
CA ILE A 41 0.58 -2.23 10.59
C ILE A 41 -0.33 -1.88 9.40
N SER A 42 -0.38 -2.75 8.39
CA SER A 42 -1.25 -2.53 7.23
C SER A 42 -2.71 -2.40 7.64
N SER A 43 -3.19 -3.26 8.54
CA SER A 43 -4.59 -3.24 8.99
C SER A 43 -4.98 -1.92 9.66
N VAL A 44 -4.09 -1.29 10.42
CA VAL A 44 -4.36 0.01 11.05
C VAL A 44 -4.59 1.08 9.99
N PHE A 45 -3.76 1.12 8.94
CA PHE A 45 -3.89 2.09 7.86
C PHE A 45 -5.11 1.79 6.97
N ASP A 46 -5.40 0.51 6.69
CA ASP A 46 -6.63 0.11 5.99
C ASP A 46 -7.88 0.60 6.74
N ILE A 47 -7.95 0.36 8.06
CA ILE A 47 -9.08 0.81 8.89
C ILE A 47 -9.17 2.34 8.91
N ALA A 48 -8.05 3.04 9.09
CA ALA A 48 -8.03 4.50 9.07
C ALA A 48 -8.52 5.05 7.72
N THR A 49 -8.09 4.47 6.62
CA THR A 49 -8.55 4.82 5.28
C THR A 49 -10.02 4.52 5.08
N PHE A 50 -10.54 3.38 5.56
CA PHE A 50 -11.98 3.07 5.50
C PHE A 50 -12.82 4.09 6.24
N LEU A 51 -12.43 4.47 7.45
CA LEU A 51 -13.13 5.49 8.22
C LEU A 51 -13.10 6.84 7.52
N PHE A 52 -11.94 7.23 6.99
CA PHE A 52 -11.80 8.47 6.24
C PHE A 52 -12.66 8.48 4.97
N LEU A 53 -12.63 7.41 4.17
CA LEU A 53 -13.45 7.28 2.98
C LEU A 53 -14.94 7.33 3.33
N TYR A 54 -15.36 6.57 4.34
CA TYR A 54 -16.77 6.44 4.69
C TYR A 54 -17.36 7.71 5.32
N TYR A 55 -16.61 8.39 6.19
CA TYR A 55 -17.14 9.53 6.95
C TYR A 55 -16.75 10.89 6.39
N VAL A 56 -15.70 10.98 5.58
CA VAL A 56 -15.18 12.27 5.08
C VAL A 56 -15.30 12.37 3.56
N LEU A 57 -14.62 11.51 2.82
CA LEU A 57 -14.50 11.66 1.36
C LEU A 57 -15.83 11.40 0.65
N CYS A 58 -16.44 10.26 0.88
CA CYS A 58 -17.66 9.89 0.17
C CYS A 58 -18.85 10.81 0.51
N PRO A 59 -19.11 11.17 1.78
CA PRO A 59 -20.13 12.16 2.11
C PRO A 59 -19.88 13.52 1.46
N ALA A 60 -18.63 14.02 1.47
CA ALA A 60 -18.29 15.29 0.86
C ALA A 60 -18.63 15.37 -0.65
N LEU A 61 -18.62 14.22 -1.33
CA LEU A 61 -18.93 14.12 -2.76
C LEU A 61 -20.38 13.65 -3.06
N CYS A 62 -21.07 13.13 -2.05
CA CYS A 62 -22.43 12.59 -2.17
C CYS A 62 -23.45 13.39 -1.35
N GLY A 63 -23.32 14.72 -1.29
CA GLY A 63 -24.31 15.61 -0.69
C GLY A 63 -24.28 15.70 0.84
N GLY A 64 -23.17 15.33 1.49
CA GLY A 64 -22.96 15.47 2.93
C GLY A 64 -23.56 14.35 3.80
N VAL A 65 -24.11 13.30 3.17
CA VAL A 65 -24.75 12.19 3.89
C VAL A 65 -23.98 10.89 3.73
N THR A 66 -24.04 10.04 4.75
CA THR A 66 -23.42 8.72 4.70
C THR A 66 -24.27 7.73 3.91
N TYR A 67 -23.67 6.63 3.49
CA TYR A 67 -24.30 5.60 2.66
C TYR A 67 -25.68 5.15 3.17
N LEU A 68 -25.85 5.00 4.48
CA LEU A 68 -27.09 4.53 5.09
C LEU A 68 -28.28 5.51 4.93
N HIS A 69 -28.00 6.79 4.70
CA HIS A 69 -29.01 7.84 4.55
C HIS A 69 -29.27 8.21 3.09
N LEU A 70 -28.58 7.59 2.15
CA LEU A 70 -28.80 7.78 0.72
C LEU A 70 -30.01 6.96 0.26
N THR A 71 -31.01 7.66 -0.29
CA THR A 71 -32.22 7.02 -0.84
C THR A 71 -32.15 6.81 -2.35
N ASP A 72 -31.30 7.56 -3.05
CA ASP A 72 -31.13 7.46 -4.51
C ASP A 72 -30.16 6.32 -4.85
N PRO A 73 -30.59 5.29 -5.60
CA PRO A 73 -29.74 4.16 -6.00
C PRO A 73 -28.54 4.58 -6.86
N ALA A 74 -28.65 5.62 -7.67
CA ALA A 74 -27.54 6.10 -8.49
C ALA A 74 -26.45 6.72 -7.60
N MET A 75 -26.84 7.46 -6.57
CA MET A 75 -25.91 8.05 -5.62
C MET A 75 -25.25 7.00 -4.72
N GLN A 76 -25.99 5.93 -4.35
CA GLN A 76 -25.43 4.79 -3.63
C GLN A 76 -24.35 4.09 -4.44
N LEU A 77 -24.62 3.85 -5.74
CA LEU A 77 -23.63 3.24 -6.63
C LEU A 77 -22.37 4.10 -6.77
N HIS A 78 -22.55 5.42 -6.89
CA HIS A 78 -21.44 6.37 -6.95
C HIS A 78 -20.63 6.39 -5.67
N TYR A 79 -21.27 6.34 -4.50
CA TYR A 79 -20.62 6.25 -3.21
C TYR A 79 -19.74 5.01 -3.09
N VAL A 80 -20.27 3.84 -3.50
CA VAL A 80 -19.52 2.58 -3.51
C VAL A 80 -18.32 2.65 -4.46
N ALA A 81 -18.49 3.23 -5.65
CA ALA A 81 -17.41 3.38 -6.62
C ALA A 81 -16.30 4.31 -6.10
N LEU A 82 -16.64 5.43 -5.43
CA LEU A 82 -15.69 6.31 -4.78
C LEU A 82 -14.91 5.60 -3.68
N PHE A 83 -15.62 4.89 -2.80
CA PHE A 83 -15.04 4.14 -1.71
C PHE A 83 -14.06 3.07 -2.20
N GLN A 84 -14.49 2.26 -3.18
CA GLN A 84 -13.65 1.19 -3.75
C GLN A 84 -12.43 1.75 -4.47
N THR A 85 -12.57 2.87 -5.19
CA THR A 85 -11.45 3.51 -5.88
C THR A 85 -10.43 4.07 -4.89
N GLY A 86 -10.90 4.74 -3.85
CA GLY A 86 -10.02 5.30 -2.82
C GLY A 86 -9.23 4.20 -2.11
N TRP A 87 -9.91 3.17 -1.63
CA TRP A 87 -9.26 2.04 -0.98
C TRP A 87 -8.30 1.29 -1.92
N PHE A 88 -8.68 1.11 -3.18
CA PHE A 88 -7.81 0.47 -4.18
C PHE A 88 -6.49 1.23 -4.33
N LEU A 89 -6.51 2.56 -4.47
CA LEU A 89 -5.31 3.37 -4.62
C LEU A 89 -4.44 3.35 -3.35
N GLU A 90 -5.04 3.50 -2.17
CA GLU A 90 -4.31 3.43 -0.91
C GLU A 90 -3.60 2.08 -0.78
N SER A 91 -4.32 1.00 -0.97
CA SER A 91 -3.79 -0.35 -0.89
C SER A 91 -2.71 -0.65 -1.95
N MET A 92 -2.77 -0.02 -3.13
CA MET A 92 -1.69 -0.11 -4.14
C MET A 92 -0.44 0.61 -3.71
N TRP A 93 -0.58 1.84 -3.19
CA TRP A 93 0.56 2.64 -2.76
C TRP A 93 1.26 2.01 -1.55
N THR A 94 0.51 1.58 -0.55
CA THR A 94 1.06 0.93 0.65
C THR A 94 1.74 -0.39 0.32
N GLN A 95 1.18 -1.18 -0.61
CA GLN A 95 1.78 -2.43 -1.05
C GLN A 95 3.10 -2.24 -1.81
N VAL A 96 3.19 -1.22 -2.65
CA VAL A 96 4.45 -0.88 -3.33
C VAL A 96 5.49 -0.42 -2.30
N LEU A 97 5.09 0.40 -1.33
CA LEU A 97 5.99 0.86 -0.28
C LEU A 97 6.51 -0.28 0.59
N ILE A 98 5.63 -1.15 1.09
CA ILE A 98 6.06 -2.28 1.94
C ILE A 98 7.04 -3.20 1.21
N LEU A 99 6.88 -3.39 -0.10
CA LEU A 99 7.80 -4.17 -0.92
C LEU A 99 9.22 -3.61 -0.84
N HIS A 100 9.38 -2.28 -0.96
CA HIS A 100 10.68 -1.63 -0.83
C HIS A 100 11.26 -1.72 0.60
N PHE A 101 10.41 -1.74 1.62
CA PHE A 101 10.84 -1.85 3.01
C PHE A 101 11.26 -3.27 3.41
N LEU A 102 10.58 -4.28 2.87
CA LEU A 102 10.83 -5.68 3.25
C LEU A 102 11.95 -6.35 2.45
N ARG A 103 12.33 -5.81 1.29
CA ARG A 103 13.38 -6.37 0.43
C ARG A 103 14.79 -6.32 1.04
N THR A 104 15.05 -5.40 1.96
CA THR A 104 16.38 -5.15 2.56
C THR A 104 16.28 -5.05 4.06
N ARG A 105 17.36 -5.39 4.77
CA ARG A 105 17.49 -5.12 6.22
C ARG A 105 17.84 -3.67 6.52
N ARG A 106 18.47 -3.00 5.58
CA ARG A 106 18.94 -1.61 5.70
C ARG A 106 17.78 -0.64 5.51
N ILE A 107 18.03 0.65 5.71
CA ILE A 107 17.06 1.70 5.42
C ILE A 107 16.89 1.76 3.89
N PRO A 108 15.67 1.52 3.37
CA PRO A 108 15.44 1.54 1.92
C PRO A 108 15.70 2.94 1.36
N PHE A 109 16.16 2.99 0.11
CA PHE A 109 16.53 4.18 -0.67
C PHE A 109 17.81 4.90 -0.21
N GLU A 110 18.19 4.83 1.05
CA GLU A 110 19.39 5.50 1.58
C GLU A 110 20.59 4.54 1.59
N GLN A 111 20.45 3.39 2.23
CA GLN A 111 21.53 2.41 2.42
C GLN A 111 21.48 1.24 1.45
N SER A 112 20.32 0.90 0.91
CA SER A 112 20.15 -0.15 -0.10
C SER A 112 19.26 0.37 -1.22
N ARG A 113 19.84 0.47 -2.43
CA ARG A 113 19.13 0.96 -3.61
C ARG A 113 18.45 -0.20 -4.34
N PRO A 114 17.16 -0.09 -4.67
CA PRO A 114 16.48 -1.08 -5.50
C PRO A 114 17.11 -1.11 -6.89
N SER A 115 17.03 -2.26 -7.55
CA SER A 115 17.43 -2.37 -8.95
C SER A 115 16.57 -1.47 -9.84
N ALA A 116 17.13 -1.05 -10.99
CA ALA A 116 16.39 -0.22 -11.94
C ALA A 116 15.06 -0.88 -12.40
N PRO A 117 15.00 -2.20 -12.71
CA PRO A 117 13.74 -2.85 -13.04
C PRO A 117 12.68 -2.75 -11.94
N VAL A 118 13.05 -2.93 -10.67
CA VAL A 118 12.13 -2.83 -9.53
C VAL A 118 11.62 -1.41 -9.37
N MET A 119 12.50 -0.42 -9.45
CA MET A 119 12.14 0.98 -9.34
C MET A 119 11.18 1.42 -10.46
N VAL A 120 11.52 1.10 -11.70
CA VAL A 120 10.71 1.46 -12.87
C VAL A 120 9.34 0.79 -12.81
N THR A 121 9.28 -0.50 -12.51
CA THR A 121 8.01 -1.24 -12.46
C THR A 121 7.10 -0.73 -11.35
N THR A 122 7.63 -0.45 -10.17
CA THR A 122 6.84 0.05 -9.03
C THR A 122 6.35 1.47 -9.27
N LEU A 123 7.19 2.37 -9.79
CA LEU A 123 6.77 3.72 -10.16
C LEU A 123 5.76 3.71 -11.31
N ALA A 124 6.00 2.93 -12.35
CA ALA A 124 5.07 2.77 -13.46
C ALA A 124 3.71 2.22 -12.95
N GLY A 125 3.73 1.26 -12.05
CA GLY A 125 2.52 0.75 -11.41
C GLY A 125 1.72 1.84 -10.70
N ILE A 126 2.37 2.64 -9.86
CA ILE A 126 1.72 3.78 -9.17
C ILE A 126 1.12 4.76 -10.20
N VAL A 127 1.92 5.18 -11.18
CA VAL A 127 1.50 6.17 -12.19
C VAL A 127 0.35 5.63 -13.05
N VAL A 128 0.46 4.40 -13.54
CA VAL A 128 -0.57 3.79 -14.39
C VAL A 128 -1.87 3.60 -13.63
N PHE A 129 -1.85 3.00 -12.44
CA PHE A 129 -3.09 2.77 -11.69
C PHE A 129 -3.71 4.05 -11.15
N THR A 130 -2.89 5.02 -10.75
CA THR A 130 -3.40 6.35 -10.36
C THR A 130 -3.97 7.07 -11.59
N GLY A 131 -3.26 7.08 -12.71
CA GLY A 131 -3.71 7.70 -13.95
C GLY A 131 -4.98 7.07 -14.52
N LEU A 132 -5.14 5.75 -14.36
CA LEU A 132 -6.32 5.02 -14.83
C LEU A 132 -7.62 5.55 -14.22
N THR A 133 -7.60 6.02 -12.95
CA THR A 133 -8.78 6.61 -12.30
C THR A 133 -9.26 7.91 -12.98
N PHE A 134 -8.38 8.60 -13.71
CA PHE A 134 -8.73 9.82 -14.44
C PHE A 134 -9.13 9.57 -15.90
N THR A 135 -8.98 8.35 -16.40
CA THR A 135 -9.30 7.98 -17.78
C THR A 135 -10.68 7.34 -17.89
N LYS A 136 -11.23 7.35 -19.11
CA LYS A 136 -12.47 6.61 -19.41
C LYS A 136 -12.30 5.09 -19.21
N GLY A 137 -11.08 4.57 -19.39
CA GLY A 137 -10.74 3.17 -19.14
C GLY A 137 -10.94 2.76 -17.68
N GLY A 138 -10.76 3.67 -16.72
CA GLY A 138 -11.03 3.40 -15.31
C GLY A 138 -12.49 3.02 -15.06
N GLY A 139 -13.43 3.61 -15.77
CA GLY A 139 -14.86 3.28 -15.66
C GLY A 139 -15.17 1.82 -16.00
N LEU A 140 -14.43 1.20 -16.94
CA LEU A 140 -14.57 -0.23 -17.26
C LEU A 140 -14.19 -1.14 -16.09
N PHE A 141 -13.34 -0.66 -15.19
CA PHE A 141 -12.92 -1.36 -13.97
C PHE A 141 -13.72 -0.92 -12.73
N GLY A 142 -14.78 -0.15 -12.91
CA GLY A 142 -15.57 0.40 -11.80
C GLY A 142 -14.85 1.49 -11.00
N LEU A 143 -13.75 2.03 -11.53
CA LEU A 143 -13.03 3.13 -10.90
C LEU A 143 -13.67 4.47 -11.28
N THR A 144 -13.71 5.39 -10.31
CA THR A 144 -14.24 6.73 -10.50
C THR A 144 -13.18 7.79 -10.20
N ARG A 145 -13.39 9.01 -10.69
CA ARG A 145 -12.46 10.12 -10.44
C ARG A 145 -12.50 10.53 -8.99
N LEU A 146 -11.33 10.61 -8.38
CA LEU A 146 -11.14 11.11 -7.03
C LEU A 146 -10.71 12.59 -7.06
N PRO A 147 -11.09 13.38 -6.04
CA PRO A 147 -10.66 14.77 -5.93
C PRO A 147 -9.17 14.85 -5.63
N LEU A 148 -8.50 15.90 -6.09
CA LEU A 148 -7.05 16.07 -5.92
C LEU A 148 -6.63 16.14 -4.44
N TRP A 149 -7.46 16.67 -3.55
CA TRP A 149 -7.14 16.72 -2.13
C TRP A 149 -7.03 15.33 -1.47
N TYR A 150 -7.69 14.30 -2.06
CA TYR A 150 -7.53 12.91 -1.61
C TYR A 150 -6.07 12.43 -1.74
N PHE A 151 -5.36 12.86 -2.77
CA PHE A 151 -3.94 12.49 -2.95
C PHE A 151 -3.04 13.11 -1.87
N GLY A 152 -3.43 14.27 -1.32
CA GLY A 152 -2.79 14.83 -0.13
C GLY A 152 -2.94 13.92 1.10
N PHE A 153 -4.14 13.42 1.34
CA PHE A 153 -4.39 12.42 2.38
C PHE A 153 -3.59 11.13 2.12
N LEU A 154 -3.61 10.62 0.90
CA LEU A 154 -2.87 9.42 0.50
C LEU A 154 -1.36 9.57 0.75
N LEU A 155 -0.79 10.74 0.46
CA LEU A 155 0.62 11.04 0.74
C LEU A 155 0.92 11.02 2.24
N ILE A 156 0.05 11.59 3.06
CA ILE A 156 0.19 11.58 4.53
C ILE A 156 0.14 10.14 5.05
N VAL A 157 -0.81 9.33 4.59
CA VAL A 157 -0.93 7.92 4.94
C VAL A 157 0.34 7.15 4.53
N ALA A 158 0.84 7.37 3.31
CA ALA A 158 2.05 6.74 2.82
C ALA A 158 3.28 7.09 3.69
N LEU A 159 3.47 8.37 4.03
CA LEU A 159 4.57 8.81 4.90
C LEU A 159 4.45 8.23 6.32
N ALA A 160 3.25 8.26 6.90
CA ALA A 160 2.99 7.66 8.21
C ALA A 160 3.24 6.15 8.21
N TYR A 161 2.82 5.46 7.14
CA TYR A 161 3.08 4.04 6.94
C TYR A 161 4.58 3.74 6.85
N MET A 162 5.33 4.52 6.09
CA MET A 162 6.79 4.39 5.99
C MET A 162 7.46 4.57 7.35
N LEU A 163 7.06 5.59 8.10
CA LEU A 163 7.63 5.89 9.41
C LEU A 163 7.34 4.76 10.39
N LEU A 164 6.10 4.31 10.50
CA LEU A 164 5.71 3.23 11.39
C LEU A 164 6.40 1.91 11.03
N THR A 165 6.45 1.57 9.74
CA THR A 165 7.15 0.37 9.26
C THR A 165 8.64 0.42 9.59
N THR A 166 9.30 1.57 9.45
CA THR A 166 10.72 1.75 9.81
C THR A 166 10.94 1.56 11.31
N VAL A 167 10.09 2.14 12.14
CA VAL A 167 10.16 1.99 13.60
C VAL A 167 10.00 0.51 14.00
N VAL A 168 8.94 -0.14 13.52
CA VAL A 168 8.69 -1.55 13.84
C VAL A 168 9.83 -2.44 13.33
N LYS A 169 10.34 -2.19 12.12
CA LYS A 169 11.49 -2.90 11.55
C LYS A 169 12.72 -2.79 12.45
N THR A 170 13.04 -1.58 12.90
CA THR A 170 14.19 -1.35 13.79
C THR A 170 14.04 -2.08 15.13
N PHE A 171 12.84 -2.05 15.73
CA PHE A 171 12.57 -2.80 16.96
C PHE A 171 12.62 -4.31 16.74
N TYR A 172 12.06 -4.80 15.66
CA TYR A 172 12.06 -6.22 15.32
C TYR A 172 13.48 -6.73 15.13
N GLN A 173 14.33 -6.02 14.39
CA GLN A 173 15.74 -6.37 14.17
C GLN A 173 16.55 -6.37 15.47
N LYS A 174 16.36 -5.41 16.36
CA LYS A 174 17.02 -5.38 17.67
C LYS A 174 16.67 -6.60 18.53
N LYS A 175 15.45 -7.13 18.40
CA LYS A 175 14.96 -8.26 19.20
C LYS A 175 15.31 -9.63 18.61
N HIS A 176 15.39 -9.76 17.29
CA HIS A 176 15.44 -11.05 16.62
C HIS A 176 16.66 -11.26 15.72
N TYR A 177 17.55 -10.28 15.56
CA TYR A 177 18.75 -10.32 14.71
C TYR A 177 18.53 -10.65 13.23
N GLN A 178 17.32 -11.11 12.85
CA GLN A 178 16.94 -11.50 11.48
C GLN A 178 15.56 -10.96 11.16
N LEU A 179 15.30 -10.56 9.91
CA LEU A 179 13.98 -10.12 9.47
C LEU A 179 13.09 -11.33 9.13
N ILE A 180 13.65 -12.31 8.44
CA ILE A 180 13.00 -13.59 8.08
C ILE A 180 14.08 -14.67 8.14
#